data_5db2a4fb51d9e39a9f43db3f73f6df7c
#
_entry.id   5db2a4fb51d9e39a9f43db3f73f6df7c
#
_cell.length_a   1.000
_cell.length_b   1.000
_cell.length_c   1.000
_cell.angle_alpha   90.00
_cell.angle_beta   90.00
_cell.angle_gamma   90.00
#
_symmetry.space_group_name_H-M   'P 1'
#
loop_
_entity.id
_entity.type
_entity.pdbx_description
1 polymer ?
#
loop_
_entity_poly.entity_id
_entity_poly.type
_entity_poly.pdbx_seq_one_letter_code
_entity_poly.pdbx_strand_id
1 'polypeptide(L)'
;AETLLLTDTYTHFFELLRKGKIKFDLSLLFSIHEYFLNHLYDWAGKVRTVNISKDEMLFVPVKYIDKVLVEFNKLLTTTSPKQSNPNSEISQKLAIIHNEFNVIHPFREGNGRTIRLFLDLIAVSVGNDPIDWSKTPNKDYLKACVQGVNGNHEPMAKIIKKGLNKSA
;
A
#
# COMPACT_ATOMS: atom_id res chain seq x y z
N ALA A 1 11.29 15.41 10.07
CA ALA A 1 11.41 14.16 10.84
C ALA A 1 10.79 12.98 10.12
N GLU A 2 9.50 13.06 9.76
CA GLU A 2 8.84 11.96 9.04
C GLU A 2 9.47 11.64 7.69
N THR A 3 9.92 12.65 6.94
CA THR A 3 10.55 12.43 5.63
C THR A 3 11.83 11.59 5.75
N LEU A 4 12.66 11.87 6.74
CA LEU A 4 13.88 11.10 6.98
C LEU A 4 13.56 9.68 7.43
N LEU A 5 12.54 9.51 8.27
CA LEU A 5 12.09 8.20 8.72
C LEU A 5 11.55 7.37 7.57
N LEU A 6 10.82 7.99 6.66
CA LEU A 6 10.29 7.30 5.49
C LEU A 6 11.42 6.85 4.56
N THR A 7 12.40 7.71 4.30
CA THR A 7 13.58 7.37 3.50
C THR A 7 14.33 6.19 4.10
N ASP A 8 14.55 6.20 5.41
CA ASP A 8 15.21 5.10 6.11
C ASP A 8 14.38 3.81 6.01
N THR A 9 13.07 3.92 6.11
CA THR A 9 12.17 2.77 5.97
C THR A 9 12.27 2.15 4.59
N TYR A 10 12.27 2.96 3.53
CA TYR A 10 12.47 2.49 2.16
C TYR A 10 13.80 1.74 2.05
N THR A 11 14.88 2.34 2.51
CA THR A 11 16.21 1.73 2.46
C THR A 11 16.23 0.37 3.16
N HIS A 12 15.64 0.30 4.34
CA HIS A 12 15.58 -0.94 5.13
C HIS A 12 14.84 -2.06 4.40
N PHE A 13 13.64 -1.79 3.92
CA PHE A 13 12.81 -2.83 3.31
C PHE A 13 13.29 -3.22 1.90
N PHE A 14 13.84 -2.28 1.13
CA PHE A 14 14.46 -2.65 -0.14
C PHE A 14 15.72 -3.49 0.04
N GLU A 15 16.47 -3.29 1.12
CA GLU A 15 17.59 -4.15 1.47
C GLU A 15 17.11 -5.56 1.83
N LEU A 16 16.02 -5.68 2.60
CA LEU A 16 15.42 -6.98 2.90
C LEU A 16 14.93 -7.69 1.63
N LEU A 17 14.32 -6.93 0.72
CA LEU A 17 13.89 -7.48 -0.57
C LEU A 17 15.08 -8.04 -1.37
N ARG A 18 16.16 -7.28 -1.44
CA ARG A 18 17.38 -7.69 -2.14
C ARG A 18 17.97 -8.98 -1.55
N LYS A 19 17.86 -9.17 -0.24
CA LYS A 19 18.33 -10.36 0.46
C LYS A 19 17.36 -11.54 0.42
N GLY A 20 16.23 -11.41 -0.27
CA GLY A 20 15.24 -12.48 -0.35
C GLY A 20 14.47 -12.72 0.95
N LYS A 21 14.38 -11.72 1.81
CA LYS A 21 13.76 -11.84 3.14
C LYS A 21 12.37 -11.22 3.23
N ILE A 22 11.70 -11.00 2.09
CA ILE A 22 10.38 -10.40 2.03
C ILE A 22 9.34 -11.45 1.64
N LYS A 23 8.24 -11.49 2.38
CA LYS A 23 7.03 -12.20 2.01
C LYS A 23 5.89 -11.18 1.98
N PHE A 24 5.15 -11.14 0.87
CA PHE A 24 4.07 -10.17 0.68
C PHE A 24 2.78 -10.65 1.34
N ASP A 25 2.68 -10.40 2.62
CA ASP A 25 1.52 -10.72 3.43
C ASP A 25 1.15 -9.56 4.35
N LEU A 26 0.10 -9.73 5.13
CA LEU A 26 -0.37 -8.71 6.06
C LEU A 26 0.70 -8.33 7.08
N SER A 27 1.51 -9.30 7.54
CA SER A 27 2.53 -9.01 8.55
C SER A 27 3.60 -8.05 8.03
N LEU A 28 3.89 -8.07 6.73
CA LEU A 28 4.83 -7.11 6.13
C LEU A 28 4.28 -5.68 6.22
N LEU A 29 2.99 -5.48 5.95
CA LEU A 29 2.38 -4.16 6.09
C LEU A 29 2.49 -3.62 7.51
N PHE A 30 2.24 -4.46 8.50
CA PHE A 30 2.37 -4.09 9.91
C PHE A 30 3.82 -3.78 10.27
N SER A 31 4.76 -4.57 9.77
CA SER A 31 6.20 -4.35 10.00
C SER A 31 6.68 -3.03 9.39
N ILE A 32 6.21 -2.70 8.19
CA ILE A 32 6.53 -1.43 7.53
C ILE A 32 6.04 -0.26 8.38
N HIS A 33 4.78 -0.30 8.80
CA HIS A 33 4.18 0.77 9.60
C HIS A 33 4.91 0.95 10.94
N GLU A 34 5.19 -0.16 11.62
CA GLU A 34 5.92 -0.14 12.89
C GLU A 34 7.33 0.45 12.72
N TYR A 35 8.08 -0.03 11.74
CA TYR A 35 9.44 0.46 11.49
C TYR A 35 9.43 1.96 11.17
N PHE A 36 8.47 2.38 10.36
CA PHE A 36 8.37 3.79 9.94
C PHE A 36 8.07 4.72 11.11
N LEU A 37 7.14 4.37 11.98
CA LEU A 37 6.56 5.30 12.95
C LEU A 37 6.86 4.98 14.42
N ASN A 38 7.60 3.92 14.74
CA ASN A 38 7.80 3.51 16.13
C ASN A 38 8.54 4.54 17.00
N HIS A 39 9.32 5.42 16.40
CA HIS A 39 10.03 6.49 17.14
C HIS A 39 9.12 7.68 17.43
N LEU A 40 7.98 7.78 16.77
CA LEU A 40 7.08 8.91 16.92
C LEU A 40 5.82 8.56 17.72
N TYR A 41 5.34 7.33 17.61
CA TYR A 41 4.04 6.95 18.16
C TYR A 41 4.07 5.55 18.78
N ASP A 42 3.48 5.42 19.97
CA ASP A 42 3.36 4.13 20.66
C ASP A 42 2.42 3.16 19.94
N TRP A 43 1.50 3.68 19.12
CA TRP A 43 0.54 2.87 18.36
C TRP A 43 1.09 2.39 17.02
N ALA A 44 2.34 2.66 16.69
CA ALA A 44 2.96 2.17 15.44
C ALA A 44 2.86 0.64 15.35
N GLY A 45 2.42 0.15 14.20
CA GLY A 45 2.22 -1.28 13.99
C GLY A 45 1.00 -1.89 14.66
N LYS A 46 0.12 -1.05 15.22
CA LYS A 46 -1.10 -1.51 15.92
C LYS A 46 -2.34 -1.03 15.19
N VAL A 47 -3.36 -1.88 15.17
CA VAL A 47 -4.67 -1.52 14.62
C VAL A 47 -5.29 -0.40 15.45
N ARG A 48 -5.90 0.57 14.77
CA ARG A 48 -6.58 1.69 15.44
C ARG A 48 -7.74 1.20 16.31
N THR A 49 -8.01 1.96 17.35
CA THR A 49 -9.10 1.69 18.28
C THR A 49 -10.27 2.66 18.14
N VAL A 50 -10.21 3.56 17.15
CA VAL A 50 -11.23 4.58 16.91
C VAL A 50 -11.72 4.50 15.47
N ASN A 51 -12.99 4.85 15.26
CA ASN A 51 -13.53 5.03 13.92
C ASN A 51 -12.98 6.32 13.33
N ILE A 52 -12.59 6.26 12.05
CA ILE A 52 -12.04 7.41 11.35
C ILE A 52 -12.72 7.58 10.00
N SER A 53 -12.72 8.81 9.53
CA SER A 53 -13.14 9.17 8.19
C SER A 53 -12.22 10.27 7.68
N LYS A 54 -12.14 10.42 6.38
CA LYS A 54 -11.32 11.45 5.76
C LYS A 54 -11.99 11.91 4.48
N ASP A 55 -12.26 13.23 4.39
CA ASP A 55 -12.95 13.82 3.24
C ASP A 55 -14.26 13.08 2.96
N GLU A 56 -14.42 12.50 1.77
CA GLU A 56 -15.62 11.75 1.37
C GLU A 56 -15.50 10.25 1.67
N MET A 57 -14.44 9.82 2.34
CA MET A 57 -14.18 8.40 2.57
C MET A 57 -14.60 7.98 3.96
N LEU A 58 -15.45 6.95 4.01
CA LEU A 58 -15.78 6.24 5.25
C LEU A 58 -15.00 4.92 5.25
N PHE A 59 -14.19 4.75 6.28
CA PHE A 59 -13.38 3.54 6.40
C PHE A 59 -14.10 2.49 7.25
N VAL A 60 -13.60 1.26 7.20
CA VAL A 60 -14.19 0.13 7.93
C VAL A 60 -14.31 0.47 9.41
N PRO A 61 -15.50 0.26 10.04
CA PRO A 61 -15.64 0.44 11.48
C PRO A 61 -14.70 -0.46 12.27
N VAL A 62 -14.19 0.05 13.39
CA VAL A 62 -13.20 -0.65 14.23
C VAL A 62 -13.60 -2.09 14.54
N LYS A 63 -14.87 -2.32 14.84
CA LYS A 63 -15.37 -3.65 15.24
C LYS A 63 -15.23 -4.71 14.14
N TYR A 64 -15.03 -4.30 12.88
CA TYR A 64 -14.90 -5.23 11.74
C TYR A 64 -13.48 -5.35 11.23
N ILE A 65 -12.52 -4.53 11.72
CA ILE A 65 -11.18 -4.47 11.14
C ILE A 65 -10.50 -5.84 11.17
N ASP A 66 -10.51 -6.53 12.30
CA ASP A 66 -9.83 -7.82 12.42
C ASP A 66 -10.35 -8.83 11.40
N LYS A 67 -11.66 -8.88 11.21
CA LYS A 67 -12.29 -9.77 10.25
C LYS A 67 -11.89 -9.44 8.81
N VAL A 68 -11.96 -8.17 8.44
CA VAL A 68 -11.63 -7.76 7.06
C VAL A 68 -10.13 -7.86 6.77
N LEU A 69 -9.27 -7.73 7.78
CA LEU A 69 -7.84 -7.95 7.60
C LEU A 69 -7.52 -9.40 7.27
N VAL A 70 -8.24 -10.36 7.83
CA VAL A 70 -8.10 -11.78 7.46
C VAL A 70 -8.44 -11.98 5.98
N GLU A 71 -9.55 -11.38 5.52
CA GLU A 71 -9.95 -11.44 4.12
C GLU A 71 -8.94 -10.75 3.21
N PHE A 72 -8.41 -9.60 3.65
CA PHE A 72 -7.39 -8.88 2.90
C PHE A 72 -6.11 -9.71 2.73
N ASN A 73 -5.70 -10.43 3.79
CA ASN A 73 -4.52 -11.29 3.71
C ASN A 73 -4.71 -12.41 2.66
N LYS A 74 -5.91 -12.96 2.55
CA LYS A 74 -6.24 -13.93 1.49
C LYS A 74 -6.18 -13.27 0.11
N LEU A 75 -6.68 -12.05 -0.01
CA LEU A 75 -6.61 -11.29 -1.25
C LEU A 75 -5.17 -11.10 -1.72
N LEU A 76 -4.25 -10.81 -0.82
CA LEU A 76 -2.83 -10.65 -1.15
C LEU A 76 -2.28 -11.92 -1.82
N THR A 77 -2.67 -13.09 -1.35
CA THR A 77 -2.22 -14.36 -1.93
C THR A 77 -2.79 -14.60 -3.33
N THR A 78 -4.05 -14.24 -3.56
CA THR A 78 -4.74 -14.52 -4.82
C THR A 78 -4.55 -13.45 -5.88
N THR A 79 -4.21 -12.22 -5.49
CA THR A 79 -4.12 -11.06 -6.40
C THR A 79 -2.68 -10.63 -6.67
N SER A 80 -1.69 -11.21 -6.02
CA SER A 80 -0.28 -10.85 -6.24
C SER A 80 0.11 -10.99 -7.70
N PRO A 81 0.69 -9.95 -8.31
CA PRO A 81 1.16 -10.02 -9.69
C PRO A 81 2.39 -10.93 -9.81
N LYS A 82 2.60 -11.42 -11.03
CA LYS A 82 3.76 -12.24 -11.38
C LYS A 82 4.63 -11.48 -12.36
N GLN A 83 5.91 -11.82 -12.40
CA GLN A 83 6.86 -11.19 -13.33
C GLN A 83 6.44 -11.37 -14.79
N SER A 84 5.74 -12.47 -15.12
CA SER A 84 5.23 -12.74 -16.47
C SER A 84 4.04 -11.86 -16.86
N ASN A 85 3.38 -11.21 -15.91
CA ASN A 85 2.25 -10.33 -16.22
C ASN A 85 2.72 -9.05 -16.90
N PRO A 86 1.99 -8.54 -17.91
CA PRO A 86 2.29 -7.22 -18.46
C PRO A 86 1.93 -6.11 -17.47
N ASN A 87 2.53 -4.93 -17.63
CA ASN A 87 2.28 -3.82 -16.71
C ASN A 87 0.81 -3.38 -16.67
N SER A 88 0.06 -3.56 -17.74
CA SER A 88 -1.38 -3.32 -17.74
C SER A 88 -2.13 -4.22 -16.73
N GLU A 89 -1.70 -5.45 -16.58
CA GLU A 89 -2.28 -6.38 -15.62
C GLU A 89 -1.72 -6.17 -14.22
N ILE A 90 -0.41 -5.93 -14.10
CA ILE A 90 0.22 -5.63 -12.81
C ILE A 90 -0.47 -4.42 -12.17
N SER A 91 -0.69 -3.34 -12.95
CA SER A 91 -1.32 -2.14 -12.42
C SER A 91 -2.74 -2.37 -11.91
N GLN A 92 -3.53 -3.22 -12.58
CA GLN A 92 -4.87 -3.56 -12.12
C GLN A 92 -4.83 -4.33 -10.81
N LYS A 93 -3.94 -5.30 -10.68
CA LYS A 93 -3.79 -6.08 -9.44
C LYS A 93 -3.34 -5.20 -8.29
N LEU A 94 -2.36 -4.33 -8.52
CA LEU A 94 -1.86 -3.41 -7.48
C LEU A 94 -2.92 -2.39 -7.07
N ALA A 95 -3.76 -1.94 -8.01
CA ALA A 95 -4.86 -1.02 -7.70
C ALA A 95 -5.89 -1.67 -6.76
N ILE A 96 -6.22 -2.93 -6.99
CA ILE A 96 -7.13 -3.67 -6.11
C ILE A 96 -6.54 -3.77 -4.70
N ILE A 97 -5.28 -4.14 -4.59
CA ILE A 97 -4.59 -4.23 -3.29
C ILE A 97 -4.57 -2.87 -2.59
N HIS A 98 -4.22 -1.81 -3.33
CA HIS A 98 -4.21 -0.45 -2.79
C HIS A 98 -5.57 -0.06 -2.21
N ASN A 99 -6.62 -0.23 -3.01
CA ASN A 99 -7.94 0.25 -2.66
C ASN A 99 -8.58 -0.57 -1.52
N GLU A 100 -8.38 -1.88 -1.52
CA GLU A 100 -8.86 -2.73 -0.43
C GLU A 100 -8.17 -2.38 0.89
N PHE A 101 -6.87 -2.14 0.86
CA PHE A 101 -6.16 -1.68 2.05
C PHE A 101 -6.67 -0.29 2.48
N ASN A 102 -6.86 0.62 1.52
CA ASN A 102 -7.28 1.97 1.81
C ASN A 102 -8.66 2.05 2.46
N VAL A 103 -9.61 1.21 2.01
CA VAL A 103 -10.96 1.18 2.62
C VAL A 103 -10.93 0.63 4.04
N ILE A 104 -10.03 -0.32 4.32
CA ILE A 104 -9.83 -0.83 5.67
C ILE A 104 -9.21 0.24 6.55
N HIS A 105 -8.16 0.89 6.06
CA HIS A 105 -7.47 1.98 6.75
C HIS A 105 -7.14 1.57 8.19
N PRO A 106 -6.32 0.51 8.38
CA PRO A 106 -6.23 -0.13 9.70
C PRO A 106 -5.46 0.67 10.74
N PHE A 107 -4.64 1.62 10.32
CA PHE A 107 -3.81 2.39 11.23
C PHE A 107 -4.40 3.78 11.48
N ARG A 108 -4.00 4.38 12.58
CA ARG A 108 -4.46 5.71 12.95
C ARG A 108 -3.97 6.78 11.96
N GLU A 109 -2.73 6.66 11.50
CA GLU A 109 -2.10 7.48 10.47
C GLU A 109 -1.06 6.66 9.73
N GLY A 110 -0.58 7.19 8.60
CA GLY A 110 0.49 6.54 7.85
C GLY A 110 0.02 5.42 6.94
N ASN A 111 -1.28 5.24 6.75
CA ASN A 111 -1.84 4.19 5.88
C ASN A 111 -1.39 4.34 4.43
N GLY A 112 -1.47 5.55 3.87
CA GLY A 112 -1.10 5.80 2.47
C GLY A 112 0.37 5.55 2.21
N ARG A 113 1.24 6.05 3.07
CA ARG A 113 2.69 5.86 2.93
C ARG A 113 3.08 4.39 3.06
N THR A 114 2.43 3.67 3.97
CA THR A 114 2.66 2.25 4.18
C THR A 114 2.26 1.43 2.96
N ILE A 115 1.06 1.64 2.43
CA ILE A 115 0.61 0.86 1.27
C ILE A 115 1.43 1.18 0.02
N ARG A 116 1.80 2.45 -0.19
CA ARG A 116 2.63 2.79 -1.36
C ARG A 116 4.00 2.13 -1.31
N LEU A 117 4.65 2.07 -0.15
CA LEU A 117 5.91 1.34 -0.02
C LEU A 117 5.73 -0.15 -0.28
N PHE A 118 4.67 -0.74 0.24
CA PHE A 118 4.36 -2.14 0.01
C PHE A 118 4.20 -2.43 -1.50
N LEU A 119 3.48 -1.57 -2.21
CA LEU A 119 3.29 -1.72 -3.66
C LEU A 119 4.59 -1.50 -4.43
N ASP A 120 5.43 -0.57 -3.99
CA ASP A 120 6.75 -0.35 -4.60
C ASP A 120 7.63 -1.60 -4.48
N LEU A 121 7.59 -2.27 -3.32
CA LEU A 121 8.30 -3.53 -3.12
C LEU A 121 7.80 -4.62 -4.06
N ILE A 122 6.48 -4.73 -4.24
CA ILE A 122 5.90 -5.69 -5.19
C ILE A 122 6.36 -5.36 -6.61
N ALA A 123 6.28 -4.09 -7.01
CA ALA A 123 6.67 -3.67 -8.36
C ALA A 123 8.12 -4.07 -8.67
N VAL A 124 9.03 -3.85 -7.73
CA VAL A 124 10.44 -4.24 -7.90
C VAL A 124 10.58 -5.76 -7.96
N SER A 125 9.84 -6.49 -7.15
CA SER A 125 9.90 -7.96 -7.12
C SER A 125 9.47 -8.60 -8.44
N VAL A 126 8.68 -7.91 -9.25
CA VAL A 126 8.17 -8.41 -10.54
C VAL A 126 8.82 -7.71 -11.74
N GLY A 127 9.98 -7.07 -11.55
CA GLY A 127 10.81 -6.59 -12.64
C GLY A 127 10.63 -5.13 -13.03
N ASN A 128 9.99 -4.34 -12.20
CA ASN A 128 9.85 -2.89 -12.39
C ASN A 128 10.76 -2.13 -11.44
N ASP A 129 10.98 -0.85 -11.72
CA ASP A 129 11.48 0.09 -10.73
C ASP A 129 10.38 0.38 -9.70
N PRO A 130 10.69 1.01 -8.56
CA PRO A 130 9.62 1.50 -7.67
C PRO A 130 8.66 2.39 -8.45
N ILE A 131 7.37 2.30 -8.11
CA ILE A 131 6.34 3.09 -8.79
C ILE A 131 6.66 4.58 -8.65
N ASP A 132 6.66 5.29 -9.75
CA ASP A 132 6.86 6.74 -9.75
C ASP A 132 5.52 7.45 -9.50
N TRP A 133 5.17 7.61 -8.24
CA TRP A 133 3.94 8.27 -7.83
C TRP A 133 3.92 9.77 -8.17
N SER A 134 5.08 10.37 -8.43
CA SER A 134 5.18 11.80 -8.76
C SER A 134 4.63 12.14 -10.15
N LYS A 135 4.40 11.15 -11.00
CA LYS A 135 3.80 11.36 -12.31
C LYS A 135 2.33 11.76 -12.25
N THR A 136 1.70 11.66 -11.09
CA THR A 136 0.31 12.04 -10.88
C THR A 136 0.24 13.12 -9.80
N PRO A 137 -0.43 14.26 -10.06
CA PRO A 137 -0.63 15.27 -9.03
C PRO A 137 -1.38 14.69 -7.82
N ASN A 138 -1.03 15.15 -6.62
CA ASN A 138 -1.64 14.65 -5.38
C ASN A 138 -3.17 14.76 -5.39
N LYS A 139 -3.69 15.82 -5.96
CA LYS A 139 -5.14 16.04 -6.12
C LYS A 139 -5.81 14.87 -6.88
N ASP A 140 -5.18 14.42 -7.96
CA ASP A 140 -5.72 13.33 -8.78
C ASP A 140 -5.56 11.99 -8.08
N TYR A 141 -4.47 11.79 -7.35
CA TYR A 141 -4.28 10.60 -6.51
C TYR A 141 -5.40 10.51 -5.45
N LEU A 142 -5.72 11.62 -4.77
CA LEU A 142 -6.78 11.62 -3.76
C LEU A 142 -8.16 11.34 -4.36
N LYS A 143 -8.45 11.86 -5.56
CA LYS A 143 -9.69 11.52 -6.29
C LYS A 143 -9.76 10.03 -6.58
N ALA A 144 -8.64 9.43 -7.01
CA ALA A 144 -8.59 8.00 -7.28
C ALA A 144 -8.79 7.18 -5.99
N CYS A 145 -8.32 7.66 -4.84
CA CYS A 145 -8.58 7.04 -3.55
C CYS A 145 -10.08 7.00 -3.24
N VAL A 146 -10.77 8.12 -3.43
CA VAL A 146 -12.24 8.20 -3.21
C VAL A 146 -12.97 7.21 -4.13
N GLN A 147 -12.62 7.19 -5.41
CA GLN A 147 -13.19 6.23 -6.35
C GLN A 147 -12.93 4.78 -5.93
N GLY A 148 -11.72 4.51 -5.47
CA GLY A 148 -11.32 3.16 -5.03
C GLY A 148 -12.09 2.68 -3.81
N VAL A 149 -12.33 3.56 -2.84
CA VAL A 149 -13.14 3.22 -1.66
C VAL A 149 -14.57 2.84 -2.07
N ASN A 150 -15.07 3.45 -3.15
CA ASN A 150 -16.40 3.14 -3.69
C ASN A 150 -16.40 1.96 -4.67
N GLY A 151 -15.29 1.25 -4.82
CA GLY A 151 -15.20 0.04 -5.63
C GLY A 151 -14.76 0.24 -7.08
N ASN A 152 -14.46 1.47 -7.50
CA ASN A 152 -13.95 1.75 -8.83
C ASN A 152 -12.42 1.80 -8.81
N HIS A 153 -11.78 0.74 -9.30
CA HIS A 153 -10.33 0.60 -9.28
C HIS A 153 -9.62 1.20 -10.49
N GLU A 154 -10.35 1.58 -11.53
CA GLU A 154 -9.76 2.04 -12.77
C GLU A 154 -8.90 3.30 -12.64
N PRO A 155 -9.32 4.36 -11.92
CA PRO A 155 -8.47 5.54 -11.77
C PRO A 155 -7.14 5.24 -11.09
N MET A 156 -7.13 4.41 -10.05
CA MET A 156 -5.90 4.03 -9.37
C MET A 156 -5.02 3.15 -10.26
N ALA A 157 -5.61 2.25 -11.03
CA ALA A 157 -4.87 1.42 -11.97
C ALA A 157 -4.15 2.26 -13.01
N LYS A 158 -4.78 3.32 -13.52
CA LYS A 158 -4.16 4.25 -14.46
C LYS A 158 -2.97 4.99 -13.84
N ILE A 159 -3.10 5.42 -12.59
CA ILE A 159 -2.02 6.10 -11.87
C ILE A 159 -0.83 5.17 -11.71
N ILE A 160 -1.07 3.94 -11.28
CA ILE A 160 -0.01 2.96 -11.06
C ILE A 160 0.66 2.60 -12.39
N LYS A 161 -0.13 2.36 -13.44
CA LYS A 161 0.41 2.03 -14.77
C LYS A 161 1.33 3.14 -15.29
N LYS A 162 0.90 4.39 -15.11
CA LYS A 162 1.69 5.56 -15.51
C LYS A 162 3.03 5.63 -14.77
N GLY A 163 3.07 5.20 -13.52
CA GLY A 163 4.27 5.20 -12.69
C GLY A 163 5.14 3.95 -12.80
N LEU A 164 4.66 2.88 -13.44
CA LEU A 164 5.43 1.66 -13.61
C LEU A 164 6.44 1.80 -14.75
N ASN A 165 7.70 1.46 -14.47
CA ASN A 165 8.78 1.43 -15.46
C ASN A 165 9.55 0.14 -15.28
N LYS A 166 9.71 -0.62 -16.35
CA LYS A 166 10.52 -1.85 -16.30
C LYS A 166 11.96 -1.50 -15.94
N SER A 167 12.55 -2.30 -15.07
CA SER A 167 13.96 -2.16 -14.70
C SER A 167 14.84 -2.43 -15.90
N ALA A 168 15.93 -1.67 -16.01
CA ALA A 168 16.91 -1.84 -17.06
C ALA A 168 17.67 -3.17 -16.93
#